data_ee11bdd0592b90b40e0b225544704c3a
#
_entry.id   ee11bdd0592b90b40e0b225544704c3a
#
_cell.length_a   1.000
_cell.length_b   1.000
_cell.length_c   1.000
_cell.angle_alpha   90.00
_cell.angle_beta   90.00
_cell.angle_gamma   90.00
#
_symmetry.space_group_name_H-M   'P 1'
#
loop_
_entity.id
_entity.type
_entity.pdbx_description
1 polymer ?
#
loop_
_entity_poly.entity_id
_entity_poly.type
_entity_poly.pdbx_seq_one_letter_code
_entity_poly.pdbx_strand_id
1 'polypeptide(L)'
;MFSIFKLKESVRISEDEEAYLRRMLQRYSVTRQGLWLQELDYRQFHFLWCPAMCDSGGVMGCFSPIFPQKIFLLPQENEVKDRRDRKDIRRVYWLEQLFPIIVHELRHAYQWRKCKFGYILCALPVLREFTLEKGAREAQRQSESFAARWTAEWDHREAAERGLAQDVKTGKNEE
;
A
#
# COMPACT_ATOMS: atom_id res chain seq x y z
N MET A 1 21.61 4.60 -4.65
CA MET A 1 21.42 5.72 -3.71
C MET A 1 20.32 6.62 -4.24
N PHE A 2 19.15 6.65 -3.60
CA PHE A 2 18.02 7.45 -4.09
C PHE A 2 18.31 8.94 -3.91
N SER A 3 18.15 9.71 -4.98
CA SER A 3 18.33 11.17 -4.92
C SER A 3 17.16 11.80 -4.15
N ILE A 4 17.47 12.46 -3.04
CA ILE A 4 16.47 13.20 -2.21
C ILE A 4 15.71 14.23 -3.05
N PHE A 5 16.34 14.77 -4.10
CA PHE A 5 15.72 15.74 -5.00
C PHE A 5 14.54 15.15 -5.78
N LYS A 6 14.63 13.88 -6.19
CA LYS A 6 13.54 13.18 -6.87
C LYS A 6 12.30 12.97 -5.97
N LEU A 7 12.46 12.87 -4.65
CA LEU A 7 11.37 12.73 -3.71
C LEU A 7 10.53 14.02 -3.54
N LYS A 8 11.06 15.16 -3.89
CA LYS A 8 10.35 16.46 -3.84
C LYS A 8 9.25 16.58 -4.89
N GLU A 9 9.35 15.86 -5.99
CA GLU A 9 8.37 15.85 -7.09
C GLU A 9 7.22 14.87 -6.85
N SER A 10 7.11 14.34 -5.64
CA SER A 10 6.06 13.39 -5.30
C SER A 10 4.69 14.07 -5.18
N VAL A 11 3.64 13.38 -5.66
CA VAL A 11 2.25 13.80 -5.58
C VAL A 11 1.45 12.86 -4.68
N ARG A 12 0.38 13.34 -4.06
CA ARG A 12 -0.52 12.48 -3.28
C ARG A 12 -1.23 11.50 -4.21
N ILE A 13 -1.49 10.31 -3.70
CA ILE A 13 -2.45 9.39 -4.33
C ILE A 13 -3.84 10.01 -4.29
N SER A 14 -4.77 9.55 -5.13
CA SER A 14 -6.13 10.08 -5.12
C SER A 14 -6.83 9.81 -3.79
N GLU A 15 -7.80 10.64 -3.42
CA GLU A 15 -8.54 10.50 -2.16
C GLU A 15 -9.25 9.15 -2.04
N ASP A 16 -9.81 8.65 -3.14
CA ASP A 16 -10.48 7.35 -3.18
C ASP A 16 -9.50 6.19 -2.96
N GLU A 17 -8.32 6.25 -3.59
CA GLU A 17 -7.26 5.26 -3.41
C GLU A 17 -6.76 5.28 -1.97
N GLU A 18 -6.54 6.47 -1.43
CA GLU A 18 -6.11 6.63 -0.04
C GLU A 18 -7.17 6.08 0.93
N ALA A 19 -8.45 6.41 0.71
CA ALA A 19 -9.55 5.93 1.55
C ALA A 19 -9.68 4.40 1.51
N TYR A 20 -9.51 3.79 0.33
CA TYR A 20 -9.51 2.33 0.18
C TYR A 20 -8.35 1.67 0.94
N LEU A 21 -7.13 2.14 0.72
CA LEU A 21 -5.93 1.62 1.40
C LEU A 21 -6.01 1.81 2.92
N ARG A 22 -6.55 2.93 3.39
CA ARG A 22 -6.74 3.17 4.83
C ARG A 22 -7.74 2.21 5.45
N ARG A 23 -8.83 1.85 4.75
CA ARG A 23 -9.76 0.80 5.21
C ARG A 23 -9.08 -0.56 5.30
N MET A 24 -8.27 -0.94 4.32
CA MET A 24 -7.47 -2.17 4.36
C MET A 24 -6.50 -2.15 5.55
N LEU A 25 -5.76 -1.07 5.75
CA LEU A 25 -4.83 -0.93 6.88
C LEU A 25 -5.55 -1.00 8.24
N GLN A 26 -6.71 -0.37 8.34
CA GLN A 26 -7.53 -0.43 9.56
C GLN A 26 -7.94 -1.87 9.88
N ARG A 27 -8.42 -2.62 8.89
CA ARG A 27 -8.81 -4.02 9.07
C ARG A 27 -7.61 -4.91 9.34
N TYR A 28 -6.50 -4.70 8.65
CA TYR A 28 -5.29 -5.46 8.88
C TYR A 28 -4.69 -5.19 10.26
N SER A 29 -4.73 -3.96 10.75
CA SER A 29 -4.15 -3.54 12.03
C SER A 29 -4.77 -4.21 13.27
N VAL A 30 -5.97 -4.79 13.14
CA VAL A 30 -6.62 -5.55 14.23
C VAL A 30 -6.35 -7.07 14.14
N THR A 31 -5.69 -7.53 13.08
CA THR A 31 -5.22 -8.91 12.99
C THR A 31 -3.96 -9.12 13.83
N ARG A 32 -3.71 -10.37 14.25
CA ARG A 32 -2.49 -10.71 14.99
C ARG A 32 -1.21 -10.25 14.29
N GLN A 33 -1.17 -10.35 12.95
CA GLN A 33 -0.02 -9.98 12.12
C GLN A 33 0.14 -8.46 12.00
N GLY A 34 -0.95 -7.71 12.09
CA GLY A 34 -0.99 -6.26 11.89
C GLY A 34 -0.96 -5.39 13.14
N LEU A 35 -1.01 -5.97 14.36
CA LEU A 35 -1.07 -5.21 15.62
C LEU A 35 0.03 -4.16 15.77
N TRP A 36 1.22 -4.40 15.23
CA TRP A 36 2.32 -3.45 15.26
C TRP A 36 2.04 -2.12 14.54
N LEU A 37 1.08 -2.11 13.60
CA LEU A 37 0.63 -0.88 12.94
C LEU A 37 -0.05 0.10 13.91
N GLN A 38 -0.76 -0.41 14.92
CA GLN A 38 -1.36 0.43 15.95
C GLN A 38 -0.29 1.13 16.79
N GLU A 39 0.79 0.41 17.13
CA GLU A 39 1.93 1.00 17.83
C GLU A 39 2.69 2.02 16.98
N LEU A 40 2.73 1.83 15.66
CA LEU A 40 3.33 2.77 14.72
C LEU A 40 2.50 4.05 14.59
N ASP A 41 1.19 4.00 14.87
CA ASP A 41 0.23 5.05 14.52
C ASP A 41 0.24 5.36 13.01
N TYR A 42 -0.03 4.32 12.23
CA TYR A 42 0.02 4.35 10.76
C TYR A 42 -0.85 5.46 10.13
N ARG A 43 -1.82 6.02 10.89
CA ARG A 43 -2.73 7.07 10.43
C ARG A 43 -2.00 8.39 10.12
N GLN A 44 -0.85 8.61 10.72
CA GLN A 44 -0.02 9.80 10.49
C GLN A 44 0.77 9.75 9.16
N PHE A 45 0.78 8.59 8.49
CA PHE A 45 1.55 8.45 7.26
C PHE A 45 0.79 8.96 6.04
N HIS A 46 1.51 9.61 5.14
CA HIS A 46 1.05 10.05 3.83
C HIS A 46 1.60 9.15 2.74
N PHE A 47 0.74 8.73 1.83
CA PHE A 47 1.13 7.92 0.68
C PHE A 47 1.29 8.83 -0.54
N LEU A 48 2.44 8.75 -1.18
CA LEU A 48 2.85 9.67 -2.23
C LEU A 48 3.34 8.90 -3.45
N TRP A 49 2.89 9.30 -4.63
CA TRP A 49 3.46 8.86 -5.89
C TRP A 49 4.77 9.61 -6.17
N CYS A 50 5.80 8.88 -6.57
CA CYS A 50 7.07 9.45 -6.98
C CYS A 50 7.44 9.00 -8.40
N PRO A 51 6.86 9.62 -9.45
CA PRO A 51 7.09 9.22 -10.85
C PRO A 51 8.55 9.30 -11.27
N ALA A 52 9.30 10.26 -10.71
CA ALA A 52 10.71 10.50 -11.05
C ALA A 52 11.67 9.37 -10.63
N MET A 53 11.19 8.34 -9.95
CA MET A 53 12.01 7.20 -9.47
C MET A 53 11.77 5.90 -10.24
N CYS A 54 11.08 5.94 -11.37
CA CYS A 54 10.72 4.75 -12.16
C CYS A 54 11.89 3.94 -12.73
N ASP A 55 13.13 4.44 -12.67
CA ASP A 55 14.31 3.82 -13.31
C ASP A 55 14.95 2.67 -12.52
N SER A 56 14.47 2.35 -11.34
CA SER A 56 15.12 1.36 -10.48
C SER A 56 14.37 0.02 -10.51
N GLY A 57 14.61 -0.78 -11.54
CA GLY A 57 14.04 -2.11 -11.75
C GLY A 57 13.56 -2.86 -10.50
N GLY A 58 12.25 -2.89 -10.27
CA GLY A 58 11.62 -3.77 -9.29
C GLY A 58 11.37 -3.20 -7.90
N VAL A 59 11.80 -1.98 -7.57
CA VAL A 59 11.45 -1.34 -6.28
C VAL A 59 10.15 -0.58 -6.44
N MET A 60 9.11 -0.99 -5.73
CA MET A 60 7.77 -0.40 -5.84
C MET A 60 7.41 0.53 -4.67
N GLY A 61 8.24 0.60 -3.63
CA GLY A 61 8.03 1.47 -2.47
C GLY A 61 9.34 1.93 -1.84
N CYS A 62 9.27 2.99 -1.04
CA CYS A 62 10.39 3.49 -0.27
C CYS A 62 9.94 4.23 0.98
N PHE A 63 10.46 3.82 2.13
CA PHE A 63 10.47 4.62 3.35
C PHE A 63 11.80 5.37 3.48
N SER A 64 11.75 6.64 3.82
CA SER A 64 12.95 7.45 4.11
C SER A 64 12.89 8.03 5.51
N PRO A 65 13.91 7.80 6.36
CA PRO A 65 14.00 8.43 7.68
C PRO A 65 14.05 9.96 7.66
N ILE A 66 14.42 10.57 6.53
CA ILE A 66 14.42 12.03 6.33
C ILE A 66 13.00 12.58 6.25
N PHE A 67 12.07 11.75 5.76
CA PHE A 67 10.63 12.07 5.68
C PHE A 67 9.83 11.03 6.46
N PRO A 68 9.91 11.04 7.80
CA PRO A 68 9.52 9.91 8.64
C PRO A 68 8.01 9.58 8.64
N GLN A 69 7.19 10.45 8.06
CA GLN A 69 5.74 10.26 7.91
C GLN A 69 5.30 10.07 6.45
N LYS A 70 6.25 9.82 5.54
CA LYS A 70 5.95 9.65 4.12
C LYS A 70 6.36 8.27 3.63
N ILE A 71 5.45 7.62 2.92
CA ILE A 71 5.71 6.41 2.15
C ILE A 71 5.64 6.80 0.69
N PHE A 72 6.74 6.60 -0.01
CA PHE A 72 6.85 6.87 -1.44
C PHE A 72 6.54 5.59 -2.21
N LEU A 73 5.68 5.70 -3.19
CA LEU A 73 5.24 4.62 -4.05
C LEU A 73 5.76 4.87 -5.45
N LEU A 74 6.32 3.86 -6.05
CA LEU A 74 6.98 3.94 -7.35
C LEU A 74 6.10 3.23 -8.37
N PRO A 75 5.39 3.96 -9.25
CA PRO A 75 4.60 3.35 -10.31
C PRO A 75 5.53 2.65 -11.31
N GLN A 76 5.16 1.47 -11.77
CA GLN A 76 5.82 0.87 -12.93
C GLN A 76 5.42 1.65 -14.20
N GLU A 77 6.37 1.85 -15.12
CA GLU A 77 6.14 2.64 -16.34
C GLU A 77 4.90 2.21 -17.17
N ASN A 78 4.66 0.89 -17.22
CA ASN A 78 3.50 0.33 -17.93
C ASN A 78 2.16 0.65 -17.27
N GLU A 79 2.13 0.95 -15.97
CA GLU A 79 0.91 1.23 -15.21
C GLU A 79 0.48 2.70 -15.34
N VAL A 80 1.42 3.62 -15.54
CA VAL A 80 1.12 5.06 -15.66
C VAL A 80 0.38 5.35 -16.98
N LYS A 81 0.75 4.68 -18.07
CA LYS A 81 0.10 4.85 -19.39
C LYS A 81 -1.31 4.28 -19.42
N ASP A 82 -1.53 3.17 -18.70
CA ASP A 82 -2.80 2.44 -18.67
C ASP A 82 -3.87 3.04 -17.74
N ARG A 83 -3.49 3.96 -16.86
CA ARG A 83 -4.40 4.55 -15.86
C ARG A 83 -5.49 5.42 -16.44
N ARG A 84 -5.25 6.06 -17.58
CA ARG A 84 -6.23 6.97 -18.19
C ARG A 84 -7.43 6.26 -18.80
N ASP A 85 -7.29 4.96 -19.13
CA ASP A 85 -8.27 4.23 -19.95
C ASP A 85 -8.98 3.07 -19.22
N ARG A 86 -8.64 2.76 -17.95
CA ARG A 86 -9.14 1.55 -17.28
C ARG A 86 -10.18 1.84 -16.19
N LYS A 87 -11.39 1.36 -16.43
CA LYS A 87 -12.52 1.34 -15.50
C LYS A 87 -12.27 0.43 -14.28
N ASP A 88 -12.79 0.87 -13.16
CA ASP A 88 -12.88 0.39 -11.79
C ASP A 88 -12.32 -1.00 -11.37
N ILE A 89 -12.56 -2.08 -12.09
CA ILE A 89 -12.15 -3.44 -11.67
C ILE A 89 -10.63 -3.61 -11.62
N ARG A 90 -9.90 -3.07 -12.58
CA ARG A 90 -8.43 -3.17 -12.61
C ARG A 90 -7.76 -2.29 -11.55
N ARG A 91 -8.44 -1.22 -11.12
CA ARG A 91 -7.97 -0.34 -10.04
C ARG A 91 -7.91 -1.08 -8.70
N VAL A 92 -8.89 -1.94 -8.40
CA VAL A 92 -8.94 -2.73 -7.17
C VAL A 92 -7.80 -3.74 -7.12
N TYR A 93 -7.56 -4.51 -8.19
CA TYR A 93 -6.44 -5.46 -8.27
C TYR A 93 -5.08 -4.77 -8.08
N TRP A 94 -4.94 -3.57 -8.61
CA TRP A 94 -3.72 -2.82 -8.45
C TRP A 94 -3.51 -2.31 -7.01
N LEU A 95 -4.57 -1.86 -6.34
CA LEU A 95 -4.52 -1.46 -4.93
C LEU A 95 -4.24 -2.66 -4.02
N GLU A 96 -4.72 -3.85 -4.38
CA GLU A 96 -4.36 -5.11 -3.71
C GLU A 96 -2.86 -5.38 -3.77
N GLN A 97 -2.24 -5.23 -4.94
CA GLN A 97 -0.78 -5.41 -5.10
C GLN A 97 0.03 -4.32 -4.38
N LEU A 98 -0.51 -3.10 -4.30
CA LEU A 98 0.13 -1.99 -3.63
C LEU A 98 0.09 -2.12 -2.10
N PHE A 99 -0.95 -2.75 -1.55
CA PHE A 99 -1.13 -2.88 -0.12
C PHE A 99 0.04 -3.59 0.59
N PRO A 100 0.54 -4.76 0.12
CA PRO A 100 1.70 -5.41 0.71
C PRO A 100 2.97 -4.56 0.66
N ILE A 101 3.14 -3.76 -0.39
CA ILE A 101 4.27 -2.84 -0.52
C ILE A 101 4.20 -1.75 0.54
N ILE A 102 3.02 -1.16 0.74
CA ILE A 102 2.78 -0.18 1.81
C ILE A 102 3.08 -0.78 3.17
N VAL A 103 2.64 -2.00 3.44
CA VAL A 103 2.92 -2.71 4.70
C VAL A 103 4.43 -2.95 4.88
N HIS A 104 5.15 -3.30 3.81
CA HIS A 104 6.60 -3.43 3.81
C HIS A 104 7.29 -2.12 4.24
N GLU A 105 6.93 -1.01 3.62
CA GLU A 105 7.53 0.29 3.90
C GLU A 105 7.13 0.83 5.30
N LEU A 106 5.90 0.60 5.74
CA LEU A 106 5.48 0.91 7.10
C LEU A 106 6.25 0.08 8.14
N ARG A 107 6.67 -1.16 7.78
CA ARG A 107 7.53 -1.97 8.66
C ARG A 107 8.91 -1.34 8.83
N HIS A 108 9.49 -0.79 7.78
CA HIS A 108 10.73 0.01 7.89
C HIS A 108 10.54 1.24 8.78
N ALA A 109 9.41 1.95 8.64
CA ALA A 109 9.09 3.08 9.52
C ALA A 109 8.95 2.66 10.99
N TYR A 110 8.34 1.50 11.25
CA TYR A 110 8.23 0.94 12.59
C TYR A 110 9.59 0.59 13.19
N GLN A 111 10.47 -0.05 12.42
CA GLN A 111 11.84 -0.37 12.83
C GLN A 111 12.63 0.90 13.16
N TRP A 112 12.52 1.93 12.33
CA TRP A 112 13.12 3.24 12.59
C TRP A 112 12.60 3.86 13.88
N ARG A 113 11.29 3.83 14.12
CA ARG A 113 10.67 4.42 15.31
C ARG A 113 11.09 3.69 16.60
N LYS A 114 11.23 2.36 16.54
CA LYS A 114 11.63 1.55 17.70
C LYS A 114 13.11 1.73 18.07
N CYS A 115 14.00 1.83 17.10
CA CYS A 115 15.43 1.97 17.37
C CYS A 115 16.14 2.71 16.23
N LYS A 116 16.17 4.05 16.30
CA LYS A 116 16.82 4.89 15.28
C LYS A 116 18.29 4.54 15.07
N PHE A 117 19.05 4.38 16.16
CA PHE A 117 20.47 4.05 16.08
C PHE A 117 20.70 2.66 15.49
N GLY A 118 19.96 1.66 15.96
CA GLY A 118 20.02 0.31 15.41
C GLY A 118 19.63 0.27 13.94
N TYR A 119 18.63 1.05 13.53
CA TYR A 119 18.24 1.16 12.13
C TYR A 119 19.38 1.72 11.25
N ILE A 120 20.07 2.77 11.71
CA ILE A 120 21.23 3.35 10.98
C ILE A 120 22.36 2.32 10.88
N LEU A 121 22.70 1.62 11.95
CA LEU A 121 23.72 0.57 11.92
C LEU A 121 23.34 -0.58 10.97
N CYS A 122 22.08 -1.02 11.02
CA CYS A 122 21.57 -2.06 10.15
C CYS A 122 21.31 -1.60 8.72
N ALA A 123 21.41 -0.30 8.41
CA ALA A 123 21.34 0.22 7.04
C ALA A 123 22.61 -0.05 6.22
N LEU A 124 23.70 -0.53 6.85
CA LEU A 124 24.87 -1.04 6.12
C LEU A 124 24.44 -2.22 5.23
N PRO A 125 24.90 -2.32 3.96
CA PRO A 125 24.35 -3.24 2.96
C PRO A 125 24.22 -4.69 3.43
N VAL A 126 25.24 -5.21 4.11
CA VAL A 126 25.26 -6.60 4.57
C VAL A 126 24.24 -6.85 5.70
N LEU A 127 24.18 -5.97 6.69
CA LEU A 127 23.28 -6.10 7.85
C LEU A 127 21.83 -5.82 7.46
N ARG A 128 21.59 -4.93 6.52
CA ARG A 128 20.26 -4.55 6.02
C ARG A 128 19.45 -5.75 5.56
N GLU A 129 20.03 -6.59 4.70
CA GLU A 129 19.36 -7.77 4.16
C GLU A 129 18.94 -8.76 5.27
N PHE A 130 19.80 -8.97 6.27
CA PHE A 130 19.54 -9.96 7.32
C PHE A 130 18.59 -9.47 8.41
N THR A 131 18.44 -8.17 8.59
CA THR A 131 17.69 -7.59 9.72
C THR A 131 16.48 -6.80 9.27
N LEU A 132 16.69 -5.69 8.57
CA LEU A 132 15.62 -4.76 8.21
C LEU A 132 14.72 -5.35 7.12
N GLU A 133 15.33 -5.82 6.04
CA GLU A 133 14.60 -6.36 4.90
C GLU A 133 13.88 -7.67 5.25
N LYS A 134 14.49 -8.54 6.06
CA LYS A 134 13.84 -9.79 6.49
C LYS A 134 12.52 -9.51 7.22
N GLY A 135 12.51 -8.57 8.15
CA GLY A 135 11.31 -8.20 8.90
C GLY A 135 10.25 -7.53 8.02
N ALA A 136 10.67 -6.70 7.06
CA ALA A 136 9.77 -6.03 6.14
C ALA A 136 9.15 -7.01 5.12
N ARG A 137 9.94 -7.92 4.54
CA ARG A 137 9.46 -8.99 3.65
C ARG A 137 8.52 -9.97 4.33
N GLU A 138 8.74 -10.25 5.61
CA GLU A 138 7.82 -11.09 6.38
C GLU A 138 6.48 -10.40 6.57
N ALA A 139 6.46 -9.11 6.96
CA ALA A 139 5.24 -8.33 7.07
C ALA A 139 4.51 -8.21 5.72
N GLN A 140 5.25 -8.03 4.62
CA GLN A 140 4.72 -8.03 3.26
C GLN A 140 4.01 -9.35 2.95
N ARG A 141 4.68 -10.51 3.09
CA ARG A 141 4.09 -11.83 2.82
C ARG A 141 2.84 -12.10 3.65
N GLN A 142 2.82 -11.71 4.91
CA GLN A 142 1.65 -11.84 5.77
C GLN A 142 0.48 -10.98 5.29
N SER A 143 0.76 -9.82 4.73
CA SER A 143 -0.27 -8.92 4.20
C SER A 143 -0.79 -9.31 2.82
N GLU A 144 -0.03 -10.05 2.00
CA GLU A 144 -0.46 -10.54 0.68
C GLU A 144 -1.69 -11.45 0.79
N SER A 145 -1.66 -12.42 1.70
CA SER A 145 -2.81 -13.30 1.92
C SER A 145 -4.03 -12.58 2.49
N PHE A 146 -3.83 -11.51 3.24
CA PHE A 146 -4.91 -10.65 3.71
C PHE A 146 -5.49 -9.84 2.55
N ALA A 147 -4.66 -9.23 1.70
CA ALA A 147 -5.09 -8.44 0.56
C ALA A 147 -5.93 -9.28 -0.42
N ALA A 148 -5.46 -10.48 -0.77
CA ALA A 148 -6.19 -11.39 -1.66
C ALA A 148 -7.59 -11.76 -1.12
N ARG A 149 -7.71 -12.04 0.18
CA ARG A 149 -9.02 -12.31 0.81
C ARG A 149 -9.92 -11.08 0.84
N TRP A 150 -9.33 -9.92 1.14
CA TRP A 150 -10.06 -8.66 1.15
C TRP A 150 -10.70 -8.36 -0.20
N THR A 151 -9.96 -8.52 -1.30
CA THR A 151 -10.46 -8.27 -2.64
C THR A 151 -11.57 -9.26 -3.01
N ALA A 152 -11.42 -10.54 -2.70
CA ALA A 152 -12.47 -11.52 -2.93
C ALA A 152 -13.77 -11.19 -2.15
N GLU A 153 -13.67 -10.77 -0.89
CA GLU A 153 -14.84 -10.34 -0.10
C GLU A 153 -15.49 -9.06 -0.67
N TRP A 154 -14.67 -8.15 -1.21
CA TRP A 154 -15.16 -6.92 -1.84
C TRP A 154 -15.92 -7.21 -3.12
N ASP A 155 -15.37 -8.04 -4.00
CA ASP A 155 -16.00 -8.45 -5.25
C ASP A 155 -17.36 -9.12 -5.00
N HIS A 156 -17.47 -9.97 -3.97
CA HIS A 156 -18.73 -10.57 -3.58
C HIS A 156 -19.77 -9.56 -3.08
N ARG A 157 -19.36 -8.55 -2.33
CA ARG A 157 -20.28 -7.49 -1.86
C ARG A 157 -20.77 -6.61 -3.01
N GLU A 158 -19.87 -6.17 -3.88
CA GLU A 158 -20.25 -5.39 -5.06
C GLU A 158 -21.18 -6.18 -6.01
N ALA A 159 -20.92 -7.47 -6.20
CA ALA A 159 -21.78 -8.33 -6.99
C ALA A 159 -23.18 -8.45 -6.39
N ALA A 160 -23.28 -8.62 -5.06
CA ALA A 160 -24.54 -8.66 -4.34
C ALA A 160 -25.32 -7.32 -4.43
N GLU A 161 -24.62 -6.18 -4.27
CA GLU A 161 -25.23 -4.86 -4.39
C GLU A 161 -25.73 -4.58 -5.81
N ARG A 162 -24.99 -5.01 -6.84
CA ARG A 162 -25.42 -4.89 -8.25
C ARG A 162 -26.61 -5.81 -8.56
N GLY A 163 -26.65 -7.03 -7.99
CA GLY A 163 -27.77 -7.95 -8.09
C GLY A 163 -29.04 -7.34 -7.51
N LEU A 164 -28.97 -6.81 -6.29
CA LEU A 164 -30.09 -6.13 -5.65
C LEU A 164 -30.57 -4.89 -6.42
N ALA A 165 -29.66 -4.14 -7.05
CA ALA A 165 -30.02 -2.99 -7.86
C ALA A 165 -30.71 -3.37 -9.19
N GLN A 166 -30.45 -4.56 -9.74
CA GLN A 166 -31.14 -5.09 -10.92
C GLN A 166 -32.56 -5.57 -10.57
N ASP A 167 -32.74 -6.26 -9.44
CA ASP A 167 -34.05 -6.73 -8.98
C ASP A 167 -35.01 -5.58 -8.70
N VAL A 168 -34.51 -4.46 -8.15
CA VAL A 168 -35.31 -3.23 -7.93
C VAL A 168 -35.75 -2.59 -9.26
N LYS A 169 -34.94 -2.69 -10.32
CA LYS A 169 -35.31 -2.14 -11.65
C LYS A 169 -36.31 -3.02 -12.41
N THR A 170 -36.22 -4.32 -12.26
CA THR A 170 -37.14 -5.27 -12.91
C THR A 170 -38.51 -5.33 -12.22
N GLY A 171 -38.56 -5.18 -10.90
CA GLY A 171 -39.81 -5.17 -10.14
C GLY A 171 -40.72 -3.92 -10.32
N LYS A 172 -40.23 -2.87 -11.03
CA LYS A 172 -41.04 -1.67 -11.32
C LYS A 172 -41.78 -1.69 -12.65
N ASN A 173 -41.67 -2.77 -13.42
CA ASN A 173 -42.33 -2.90 -14.75
C ASN A 173 -43.53 -3.87 -14.73
N GLU A 174 -43.98 -4.28 -13.57
CA GLU A 174 -45.14 -5.21 -13.41
C GLU A 174 -46.34 -4.57 -12.69
N GLU A 175 -46.55 -3.24 -12.82
CA GLU A 175 -47.81 -2.57 -12.43
C GLU A 175 -48.48 -1.87 -13.61
#